data_6f51666a269a8e4054a532c9b136235f
#
_entry.id   6f51666a269a8e4054a532c9b136235f
#
_cell.length_a   1.000
_cell.length_b   1.000
_cell.length_c   1.000
_cell.angle_alpha   90.00
_cell.angle_beta   90.00
_cell.angle_gamma   90.00
#
_symmetry.space_group_name_H-M   'P 1'
#
loop_
_entity.id
_entity.type
_entity.pdbx_description
1 polymer ?
#
loop_
_entity_poly.entity_id
_entity_poly.type
_entity_poly.pdbx_seq_one_letter_code
_entity_poly.pdbx_strand_id
1 'polypeptide(L)'
;EYSLNLWITSDVDGNYSGQVFSGKLRVEVSQESPTVSEILLANISKDNLYDDGVDTFITGKKPNNYIWYSGKLWRAVSINNEEKTVKLVTQWNISAISYNVVGNTAFSGSHMEQWLNDTSVDGFLSNLRDYENFIVTDAKWDATMDDTTLGNITRPNGETTVIDAVGLLNMYEYQSSSGVNNLSYTDGYLNNGLQWITLTPSDPSFERYVSAGGNVYNVISSHATGVRPSINLKSNVKVVNGNGTKGNPYRLKGDNDTNLQGARLSSRYSGEYVLFGNDENNLYRIVSHENGTGTKIVSAKPLKSSGTFITSVFGDNVTFSSSNNVGSFLNGDYLTNYVDSRYSNMIEDSTTWYLGTVGIGVLYKLAKYTDAGMSGYAISTDAKVGLLRIGELMSGQFESYGNSTIYWLLTAYSASHMYYVSYEGYANFNSPSATSGVRPAVNLKSNVIITEGDGTIKKPFKIKLR
;
A
#
# COMPACT_ATOMS: atom_id res chain seq x y z
N GLU A 1 31.62 24.71 -24.04
CA GLU A 1 32.64 24.29 -25.01
C GLU A 1 33.02 22.86 -24.66
N TYR A 2 32.91 21.94 -25.63
CA TYR A 2 33.23 20.52 -25.40
C TYR A 2 34.41 20.16 -26.30
N SER A 3 35.42 19.47 -25.75
CA SER A 3 36.55 18.95 -26.53
C SER A 3 36.42 17.44 -26.68
N LEU A 4 36.57 16.95 -27.89
CA LEU A 4 36.68 15.52 -28.21
C LEU A 4 38.14 15.20 -28.48
N ASN A 5 38.73 14.31 -27.70
CA ASN A 5 40.06 13.81 -27.91
C ASN A 5 39.99 12.36 -28.43
N LEU A 6 40.55 12.09 -29.58
CA LEU A 6 40.67 10.77 -30.15
C LEU A 6 42.16 10.38 -30.21
N TRP A 7 42.49 9.20 -29.71
CA TRP A 7 43.82 8.63 -29.80
C TRP A 7 43.78 7.19 -30.26
N ILE A 8 44.80 6.84 -31.01
CA ILE A 8 45.06 5.47 -31.41
C ILE A 8 46.00 4.87 -30.37
N THR A 9 45.69 3.67 -29.85
CA THR A 9 46.57 2.99 -28.89
C THR A 9 47.87 2.57 -29.51
N SER A 10 48.97 2.55 -28.75
CA SER A 10 50.33 2.15 -29.21
C SER A 10 50.43 0.69 -29.65
N ASP A 11 49.41 -0.11 -29.41
CA ASP A 11 49.41 -1.56 -29.69
C ASP A 11 48.92 -1.91 -31.10
N VAL A 12 48.72 -0.91 -31.94
CA VAL A 12 48.31 -1.13 -33.34
C VAL A 12 49.55 -1.31 -34.22
N ASP A 13 49.91 -2.56 -34.46
CA ASP A 13 50.91 -2.92 -35.46
C ASP A 13 50.33 -2.71 -36.86
N GLY A 14 50.76 -1.69 -37.52
CA GLY A 14 50.39 -1.50 -38.91
C GLY A 14 50.71 -0.11 -39.44
N ASN A 15 51.02 -0.03 -40.71
CA ASN A 15 51.26 1.22 -41.38
C ASN A 15 49.94 1.88 -41.78
N TYR A 16 49.37 2.64 -40.89
CA TYR A 16 48.09 3.38 -41.06
C TYR A 16 48.31 4.82 -41.54
N SER A 17 49.54 5.15 -41.99
CA SER A 17 49.83 6.45 -42.54
C SER A 17 49.02 6.68 -43.82
N GLY A 18 48.21 7.74 -43.84
CA GLY A 18 47.31 8.08 -44.94
C GLY A 18 45.92 7.46 -44.89
N GLN A 19 45.58 6.70 -43.89
CA GLN A 19 44.21 6.22 -43.66
C GLN A 19 43.29 7.35 -43.16
N VAL A 20 42.12 7.48 -43.77
CA VAL A 20 41.10 8.47 -43.36
C VAL A 20 40.06 7.76 -42.47
N PHE A 21 39.96 8.18 -41.22
CA PHE A 21 38.91 7.77 -40.34
C PHE A 21 37.70 8.66 -40.57
N SER A 22 36.56 8.10 -40.95
CA SER A 22 35.27 8.79 -41.01
C SER A 22 34.28 8.15 -40.05
N GLY A 23 33.77 8.93 -39.12
CA GLY A 23 32.76 8.52 -38.16
C GLY A 23 31.69 9.59 -38.02
N LYS A 24 30.46 9.18 -37.65
CA LYS A 24 29.41 10.12 -37.23
C LYS A 24 29.48 10.26 -35.74
N LEU A 25 29.72 11.46 -35.25
CA LEU A 25 29.53 11.81 -33.83
C LEU A 25 28.04 12.08 -33.59
N ARG A 26 27.41 11.29 -32.76
CA ARG A 26 26.08 11.58 -32.25
C ARG A 26 26.22 12.09 -30.82
N VAL A 27 26.00 13.37 -30.61
CA VAL A 27 25.90 13.95 -29.28
C VAL A 27 24.46 13.80 -28.82
N GLU A 28 24.23 12.90 -27.91
CA GLU A 28 22.95 12.82 -27.21
C GLU A 28 23.06 13.67 -25.94
N VAL A 29 22.38 14.80 -25.90
CA VAL A 29 22.14 15.53 -24.65
C VAL A 29 21.10 14.70 -23.89
N SER A 30 21.53 13.94 -22.91
CA SER A 30 20.59 13.33 -21.97
C SER A 30 19.97 14.47 -21.17
N GLN A 31 18.75 14.86 -21.52
CA GLN A 31 18.00 15.77 -20.66
C GLN A 31 17.82 15.08 -19.32
N GLU A 32 18.27 15.72 -18.28
CA GLU A 32 18.16 15.17 -16.94
C GLU A 32 16.69 14.93 -16.60
N SER A 33 16.36 13.75 -16.09
CA SER A 33 14.96 13.43 -15.72
C SER A 33 14.48 14.43 -14.69
N PRO A 34 13.27 14.99 -14.85
CA PRO A 34 12.72 15.97 -13.92
C PRO A 34 12.48 15.33 -12.54
N THR A 35 12.55 16.14 -11.50
CA THR A 35 12.11 15.74 -10.17
C THR A 35 10.60 15.58 -10.11
N VAL A 36 10.11 14.93 -9.04
CA VAL A 36 8.66 14.75 -8.86
C VAL A 36 7.96 16.11 -8.72
N SER A 37 8.54 17.05 -7.98
CA SER A 37 7.97 18.38 -7.81
C SER A 37 7.91 19.16 -9.14
N GLU A 38 8.98 19.13 -9.94
CA GLU A 38 9.02 19.79 -11.24
C GLU A 38 7.96 19.25 -12.20
N ILE A 39 7.83 17.93 -12.32
CA ILE A 39 6.86 17.32 -13.25
C ILE A 39 5.42 17.56 -12.83
N LEU A 40 5.12 17.56 -11.52
CA LEU A 40 3.79 17.87 -11.01
C LEU A 40 3.42 19.33 -11.30
N LEU A 41 4.29 20.29 -11.00
CA LEU A 41 4.05 21.71 -11.25
C LEU A 41 3.93 22.04 -12.75
N ALA A 42 4.64 21.29 -13.61
CA ALA A 42 4.56 21.47 -15.07
C ALA A 42 3.27 20.90 -15.69
N ASN A 43 2.76 19.77 -15.15
CA ASN A 43 1.69 19.00 -15.79
C ASN A 43 0.31 19.19 -15.16
N ILE A 44 0.23 19.72 -13.93
CA ILE A 44 -1.05 20.01 -13.28
C ILE A 44 -1.48 21.44 -13.63
N SER A 45 -2.74 21.60 -14.05
CA SER A 45 -3.30 22.93 -14.33
C SER A 45 -3.20 23.81 -13.08
N LYS A 46 -2.88 25.09 -13.29
CA LYS A 46 -2.83 26.08 -12.20
C LYS A 46 -4.15 26.18 -11.42
N ASP A 47 -5.28 25.94 -12.07
CA ASP A 47 -6.60 25.92 -11.43
C ASP A 47 -6.79 24.75 -10.45
N ASN A 48 -5.92 23.75 -10.54
CA ASN A 48 -5.88 22.59 -9.66
C ASN A 48 -4.69 22.66 -8.67
N LEU A 49 -4.16 23.85 -8.44
CA LEU A 49 -3.13 24.11 -7.43
C LEU A 49 -3.65 25.17 -6.45
N TYR A 50 -3.42 24.94 -5.17
CA TYR A 50 -3.70 25.88 -4.10
C TYR A 50 -2.44 26.09 -3.28
N ASP A 51 -1.90 27.30 -3.31
CA ASP A 51 -0.72 27.69 -2.57
C ASP A 51 -1.16 28.44 -1.30
N ASP A 52 -0.78 27.92 -0.13
CA ASP A 52 -1.06 28.54 1.16
C ASP A 52 0.13 29.33 1.73
N GLY A 53 1.20 29.47 0.93
CA GLY A 53 2.44 30.13 1.28
C GLY A 53 3.50 29.19 1.86
N VAL A 54 3.13 28.02 2.37
CA VAL A 54 4.05 26.99 2.90
C VAL A 54 4.11 25.80 1.95
N ASP A 55 2.94 25.33 1.52
CA ASP A 55 2.80 24.20 0.60
C ASP A 55 1.89 24.58 -0.58
N THR A 56 2.22 24.06 -1.74
CA THR A 56 1.33 24.06 -2.90
C THR A 56 0.57 22.75 -2.96
N PHE A 57 -0.71 22.78 -2.60
CA PHE A 57 -1.61 21.62 -2.64
C PHE A 57 -2.10 21.33 -4.05
N ILE A 58 -2.17 20.05 -4.38
CA ILE A 58 -2.84 19.58 -5.60
C ILE A 58 -4.32 19.43 -5.28
N THR A 59 -5.18 19.97 -6.15
CA THR A 59 -6.63 20.06 -5.92
C THR A 59 -7.44 19.48 -7.08
N GLY A 60 -8.76 19.43 -6.93
CA GLY A 60 -9.70 19.03 -7.97
C GLY A 60 -10.13 17.56 -7.89
N LYS A 61 -11.00 17.18 -8.85
CA LYS A 61 -11.63 15.84 -8.83
C LYS A 61 -10.73 14.73 -9.40
N LYS A 62 -9.92 15.01 -10.40
CA LYS A 62 -9.16 14.01 -11.16
C LYS A 62 -7.79 14.52 -11.62
N PRO A 63 -6.94 15.04 -10.73
CA PRO A 63 -5.61 15.46 -11.13
C PRO A 63 -4.75 14.25 -11.53
N ASN A 64 -3.83 14.46 -12.49
CA ASN A 64 -2.86 13.45 -12.92
C ASN A 64 -1.67 13.45 -11.95
N ASN A 65 -1.87 12.97 -10.72
CA ASN A 65 -0.93 12.99 -9.63
C ASN A 65 -0.66 11.61 -9.03
N TYR A 66 -0.91 10.54 -9.80
CA TYR A 66 -0.60 9.19 -9.37
C TYR A 66 0.89 8.88 -9.53
N ILE A 67 1.46 8.27 -8.48
CA ILE A 67 2.84 7.80 -8.42
C ILE A 67 2.81 6.32 -8.05
N TRP A 68 3.63 5.52 -8.71
CA TRP A 68 3.90 4.13 -8.33
C TRP A 68 5.23 4.08 -7.60
N TYR A 69 5.20 3.70 -6.34
CA TYR A 69 6.40 3.53 -5.54
C TYR A 69 6.26 2.34 -4.61
N SER A 70 7.30 1.50 -4.60
CA SER A 70 7.39 0.33 -3.71
C SER A 70 6.16 -0.58 -3.74
N GLY A 71 5.68 -0.92 -4.94
CA GLY A 71 4.54 -1.82 -5.13
C GLY A 71 3.17 -1.22 -4.79
N LYS A 72 3.10 0.06 -4.48
CA LYS A 72 1.88 0.75 -4.05
C LYS A 72 1.56 1.93 -4.96
N LEU A 73 0.28 2.17 -5.17
CA LEU A 73 -0.22 3.34 -5.87
C LEU A 73 -0.42 4.48 -4.87
N TRP A 74 0.24 5.60 -5.12
CA TRP A 74 0.20 6.79 -4.29
C TRP A 74 -0.45 7.96 -5.03
N ARG A 75 -0.91 8.95 -4.26
CA ARG A 75 -1.35 10.25 -4.73
C ARG A 75 -0.43 11.32 -4.17
N ALA A 76 0.09 12.19 -5.03
CA ALA A 76 0.75 13.40 -4.56
C ALA A 76 -0.30 14.37 -3.99
N VAL A 77 -0.02 14.92 -2.80
CA VAL A 77 -0.94 15.77 -2.06
C VAL A 77 -0.51 17.21 -2.12
N SER A 78 0.74 17.48 -1.76
CA SER A 78 1.32 18.83 -1.76
C SER A 78 2.80 18.80 -2.08
N ILE A 79 3.31 19.96 -2.44
CA ILE A 79 4.72 20.25 -2.65
C ILE A 79 5.11 21.33 -1.66
N ASN A 80 6.10 21.07 -0.81
CA ASN A 80 6.63 22.10 0.08
C ASN A 80 7.32 23.20 -0.73
N ASN A 81 6.97 24.46 -0.47
CA ASN A 81 7.42 25.57 -1.28
C ASN A 81 8.91 25.89 -1.14
N GLU A 82 9.50 25.60 0.02
CA GLU A 82 10.92 25.84 0.31
C GLU A 82 11.76 24.62 -0.04
N GLU A 83 11.47 23.47 0.56
CA GLU A 83 12.28 22.25 0.45
C GLU A 83 12.07 21.49 -0.86
N LYS A 84 10.97 21.75 -1.59
CA LYS A 84 10.54 21.01 -2.79
C LYS A 84 10.31 19.52 -2.56
N THR A 85 10.14 19.11 -1.30
CA THR A 85 9.67 17.77 -0.96
C THR A 85 8.21 17.59 -1.39
N VAL A 86 7.80 16.34 -1.68
CA VAL A 86 6.44 16.05 -2.17
C VAL A 86 5.75 15.09 -1.20
N LYS A 87 4.65 15.55 -0.60
CA LYS A 87 3.83 14.72 0.26
C LYS A 87 2.98 13.76 -0.57
N LEU A 88 3.05 12.48 -0.23
CA LEU A 88 2.25 11.41 -0.83
C LEU A 88 1.35 10.75 0.20
N VAL A 89 0.22 10.22 -0.25
CA VAL A 89 -0.65 9.32 0.51
C VAL A 89 -1.02 8.12 -0.36
N THR A 90 -1.17 6.94 0.23
CA THR A 90 -1.62 5.77 -0.56
C THR A 90 -3.02 5.99 -1.13
N GLN A 91 -3.24 5.52 -2.37
CA GLN A 91 -4.56 5.62 -3.02
C GLN A 91 -5.63 4.85 -2.24
N TRP A 92 -5.27 3.71 -1.65
CA TRP A 92 -6.18 2.79 -0.96
C TRP A 92 -5.76 2.55 0.49
N ASN A 93 -6.68 2.02 1.29
CA ASN A 93 -6.38 1.56 2.63
C ASN A 93 -5.45 0.34 2.55
N ILE A 94 -4.24 0.46 3.07
CA ILE A 94 -3.26 -0.65 3.07
C ILE A 94 -3.61 -1.69 4.13
N SER A 95 -4.20 -1.25 5.23
CA SER A 95 -4.67 -2.09 6.33
C SER A 95 -5.88 -1.43 7.01
N ALA A 96 -6.41 -2.06 8.05
CA ALA A 96 -7.41 -1.50 8.94
C ALA A 96 -7.05 -1.89 10.38
N ILE A 97 -6.59 -0.92 11.17
CA ILE A 97 -6.16 -1.11 12.56
C ILE A 97 -6.63 0.06 13.42
N SER A 98 -6.66 -0.11 14.76
CA SER A 98 -6.93 1.01 15.64
C SER A 98 -5.74 1.97 15.72
N TYR A 99 -6.07 3.24 15.92
CA TYR A 99 -5.07 4.28 16.08
C TYR A 99 -4.30 4.08 17.39
N ASN A 100 -5.01 3.86 18.49
CA ASN A 100 -4.42 3.68 19.81
C ASN A 100 -5.39 2.94 20.76
N VAL A 101 -5.04 2.88 22.04
CA VAL A 101 -5.95 2.44 23.11
C VAL A 101 -7.09 3.45 23.31
N VAL A 102 -8.16 2.97 23.95
CA VAL A 102 -9.31 3.83 24.33
C VAL A 102 -8.83 5.05 25.14
N GLY A 103 -9.29 6.24 24.75
CA GLY A 103 -9.00 7.48 25.48
C GLY A 103 -7.59 8.03 25.29
N ASN A 104 -6.88 7.58 24.27
CA ASN A 104 -5.58 8.14 23.92
C ASN A 104 -5.50 8.41 22.41
N THR A 105 -5.37 9.67 22.03
CA THR A 105 -5.27 10.17 20.66
C THR A 105 -3.89 10.76 20.34
N ALA A 106 -2.91 10.63 21.24
CA ALA A 106 -1.53 11.01 20.92
C ALA A 106 -0.98 10.11 19.81
N PHE A 107 -0.45 10.70 18.74
CA PHE A 107 0.23 9.95 17.69
C PHE A 107 1.52 9.34 18.20
N SER A 108 2.33 10.13 18.88
CA SER A 108 3.58 9.64 19.48
C SER A 108 3.32 8.53 20.50
N GLY A 109 3.95 7.39 20.29
CA GLY A 109 3.76 6.17 21.08
C GLY A 109 2.47 5.41 20.80
N SER A 110 1.66 5.83 19.81
CA SER A 110 0.45 5.12 19.41
C SER A 110 0.75 3.78 18.73
N HIS A 111 -0.24 2.90 18.70
CA HIS A 111 -0.17 1.67 17.91
C HIS A 111 0.03 1.97 16.42
N MET A 112 -0.59 3.06 15.93
CA MET A 112 -0.49 3.51 14.55
C MET A 112 0.93 3.94 14.21
N GLU A 113 1.54 4.82 15.02
CA GLU A 113 2.92 5.27 14.82
C GLU A 113 3.90 4.10 14.82
N GLN A 114 3.79 3.21 15.82
CA GLN A 114 4.65 2.03 15.94
C GLN A 114 4.55 1.11 14.72
N TRP A 115 3.34 0.87 14.19
CA TRP A 115 3.14 0.05 12.99
C TRP A 115 3.68 0.74 11.74
N LEU A 116 3.46 2.05 11.59
CA LEU A 116 3.90 2.83 10.43
C LEU A 116 5.44 2.94 10.35
N ASN A 117 6.12 3.13 11.49
CA ASN A 117 7.54 3.44 11.55
C ASN A 117 8.42 2.26 12.04
N ASP A 118 7.85 1.07 12.21
CA ASP A 118 8.63 -0.13 12.54
C ASP A 118 9.58 -0.46 11.39
N THR A 119 10.87 -0.50 11.70
CA THR A 119 11.96 -0.84 10.77
C THR A 119 12.29 -2.33 10.76
N SER A 120 11.62 -3.15 11.56
CA SER A 120 11.71 -4.60 11.45
C SER A 120 10.96 -5.09 10.20
N VAL A 121 11.15 -6.35 9.84
CA VAL A 121 10.45 -6.97 8.69
C VAL A 121 8.91 -6.92 8.82
N ASP A 122 8.40 -6.67 10.00
CA ASP A 122 6.97 -6.59 10.32
C ASP A 122 6.37 -5.19 10.14
N GLY A 123 7.21 -4.16 9.99
CA GLY A 123 6.79 -2.78 9.91
C GLY A 123 6.38 -2.33 8.50
N PHE A 124 5.58 -1.26 8.43
CA PHE A 124 5.25 -0.66 7.13
C PHE A 124 6.49 -0.01 6.50
N LEU A 125 7.28 0.74 7.27
CA LEU A 125 8.46 1.47 6.79
C LEU A 125 9.50 0.53 6.17
N SER A 126 9.80 -0.60 6.82
CA SER A 126 10.77 -1.58 6.32
C SER A 126 10.36 -2.23 4.99
N ASN A 127 9.09 -2.15 4.64
CA ASN A 127 8.52 -2.67 3.38
C ASN A 127 8.41 -1.62 2.28
N LEU A 128 9.00 -0.45 2.50
CA LEU A 128 9.22 0.53 1.46
C LEU A 128 10.63 0.34 0.87
N ARG A 129 10.71 0.25 -0.44
CA ARG A 129 11.96 0.10 -1.19
C ARG A 129 12.88 1.29 -0.92
N ASP A 130 14.11 0.99 -0.47
CA ASP A 130 15.17 2.00 -0.30
C ASP A 130 14.68 3.29 0.37
N TYR A 131 13.84 3.16 1.40
CA TYR A 131 13.12 4.30 1.96
C TYR A 131 14.06 5.44 2.35
N GLU A 132 15.27 5.14 2.86
CA GLU A 132 16.27 6.15 3.22
C GLU A 132 16.70 7.02 2.04
N ASN A 133 16.64 6.51 0.80
CA ASN A 133 16.98 7.24 -0.41
C ASN A 133 15.79 8.00 -1.01
N PHE A 134 14.57 7.52 -0.80
CA PHE A 134 13.37 8.09 -1.41
C PHE A 134 12.63 9.08 -0.52
N ILE A 135 12.54 8.83 0.79
CA ILE A 135 11.70 9.62 1.67
C ILE A 135 12.50 10.40 2.72
N VAL A 136 11.90 11.47 3.21
CA VAL A 136 12.40 12.22 4.36
C VAL A 136 12.08 11.41 5.61
N THR A 137 13.12 10.91 6.30
CA THR A 137 12.95 9.99 7.44
C THR A 137 12.71 10.72 8.76
N ASP A 138 12.95 12.01 8.79
CA ASP A 138 12.75 12.94 9.92
C ASP A 138 11.69 14.01 9.58
N ALA A 139 10.66 13.60 8.84
CA ALA A 139 9.57 14.47 8.44
C ALA A 139 8.73 14.92 9.66
N LYS A 140 8.28 16.17 9.60
CA LYS A 140 7.40 16.75 10.63
C LYS A 140 5.94 16.43 10.31
N TRP A 141 5.25 15.86 11.28
CA TRP A 141 3.83 15.53 11.21
C TRP A 141 3.07 16.32 12.26
N ASP A 142 2.17 17.17 11.82
CA ASP A 142 1.38 18.02 12.72
C ASP A 142 0.11 17.28 13.15
N ALA A 143 0.15 16.74 14.37
CA ALA A 143 -0.93 16.04 15.04
C ALA A 143 -1.67 16.95 16.04
N THR A 144 -1.65 18.27 15.82
CA THR A 144 -2.36 19.22 16.66
C THR A 144 -3.86 18.93 16.64
N MET A 145 -4.45 18.93 17.84
CA MET A 145 -5.88 18.69 18.03
C MET A 145 -6.71 19.78 17.34
N ASP A 146 -7.77 19.38 16.68
CA ASP A 146 -8.73 20.30 16.09
C ASP A 146 -10.16 19.92 16.55
N ASP A 147 -10.64 20.67 17.53
CA ASP A 147 -11.99 20.56 18.10
C ASP A 147 -13.03 21.41 17.34
N THR A 148 -12.59 22.17 16.31
CA THR A 148 -13.46 23.11 15.60
C THR A 148 -14.52 22.38 14.78
N THR A 149 -15.62 23.09 14.52
CA THR A 149 -16.68 22.64 13.64
C THR A 149 -16.17 22.55 12.21
N LEU A 150 -16.44 21.44 11.54
CA LEU A 150 -16.12 21.20 10.15
C LEU A 150 -16.48 22.39 9.25
N GLY A 151 -15.52 22.95 8.54
CA GLY A 151 -15.71 24.09 7.63
C GLY A 151 -14.69 25.21 7.78
N ASN A 152 -13.98 25.29 8.90
CA ASN A 152 -12.87 26.23 9.06
C ASN A 152 -11.56 25.52 8.68
N ILE A 153 -11.12 25.74 7.45
CA ILE A 153 -9.85 25.23 6.96
C ILE A 153 -8.76 26.17 7.46
N THR A 154 -8.17 25.86 8.59
CA THR A 154 -7.02 26.58 9.12
C THR A 154 -5.85 25.63 9.25
N ARG A 155 -4.67 26.03 8.74
CA ARG A 155 -3.44 25.27 8.93
C ARG A 155 -3.19 25.12 10.44
N PRO A 156 -2.97 23.88 10.94
CA PRO A 156 -2.64 23.70 12.34
C PRO A 156 -1.33 24.41 12.71
N ASN A 157 -1.21 24.79 13.97
CA ASN A 157 -0.15 25.67 14.45
C ASN A 157 1.14 24.93 14.88
N GLY A 158 1.18 23.61 14.77
CA GLY A 158 2.32 22.78 15.11
C GLY A 158 2.55 22.57 16.61
N GLU A 159 1.56 22.85 17.47
CA GLU A 159 1.67 22.61 18.91
C GLU A 159 2.00 21.16 19.25
N THR A 160 1.48 20.21 18.44
CA THR A 160 1.76 18.79 18.58
C THR A 160 2.42 18.28 17.31
N THR A 161 3.73 18.47 17.18
CA THR A 161 4.53 17.97 16.06
C THR A 161 5.27 16.70 16.46
N VAL A 162 5.15 15.66 15.63
CA VAL A 162 5.90 14.41 15.75
C VAL A 162 6.88 14.30 14.59
N ILE A 163 8.05 13.74 14.84
CA ILE A 163 9.11 13.56 13.83
C ILE A 163 9.25 12.09 13.51
N ASP A 164 8.85 11.71 12.30
CA ASP A 164 8.81 10.32 11.83
C ASP A 164 8.99 10.24 10.31
N ALA A 165 9.33 9.06 9.81
CA ALA A 165 9.41 8.81 8.36
C ALA A 165 8.02 8.70 7.71
N VAL A 166 7.06 8.12 8.42
CA VAL A 166 5.72 7.84 7.93
C VAL A 166 4.68 8.36 8.91
N GLY A 167 3.71 9.09 8.40
CA GLY A 167 2.56 9.57 9.18
C GLY A 167 1.25 9.32 8.43
N LEU A 168 0.26 10.15 8.76
CA LEU A 168 -1.04 10.18 8.11
C LEU A 168 -1.32 11.63 7.66
N LEU A 169 -2.24 11.82 6.72
CA LEU A 169 -2.73 13.17 6.44
C LEU A 169 -3.50 13.71 7.64
N ASN A 170 -3.27 14.97 7.97
CA ASN A 170 -4.15 15.67 8.88
C ASN A 170 -5.41 16.20 8.15
N MET A 171 -6.38 16.68 8.91
CA MET A 171 -7.65 17.14 8.36
C MET A 171 -7.48 18.36 7.44
N TYR A 172 -6.57 19.27 7.76
CA TYR A 172 -6.26 20.43 6.94
C TYR A 172 -5.75 20.02 5.55
N GLU A 173 -4.81 19.08 5.48
CA GLU A 173 -4.25 18.57 4.23
C GLU A 173 -5.31 17.88 3.36
N TYR A 174 -6.22 17.12 3.99
CA TYR A 174 -7.35 16.51 3.30
C TYR A 174 -8.27 17.56 2.68
N GLN A 175 -8.67 18.55 3.47
CA GLN A 175 -9.60 19.60 3.03
C GLN A 175 -8.96 20.53 1.99
N SER A 176 -7.69 20.92 2.18
CA SER A 176 -6.95 21.79 1.23
C SER A 176 -6.80 21.16 -0.15
N SER A 177 -6.64 19.83 -0.23
CA SER A 177 -6.57 19.12 -1.51
C SER A 177 -7.89 19.08 -2.28
N SER A 178 -9.00 19.40 -1.65
CA SER A 178 -10.31 19.49 -2.33
C SER A 178 -10.51 20.84 -3.03
N GLY A 179 -9.67 21.83 -2.74
CA GLY A 179 -9.72 23.19 -3.27
C GLY A 179 -10.59 24.12 -2.42
N VAL A 180 -10.05 25.32 -2.17
CA VAL A 180 -10.69 26.36 -1.35
C VAL A 180 -11.87 27.03 -2.08
N ASN A 181 -11.95 26.87 -3.40
CA ASN A 181 -12.92 27.55 -4.26
C ASN A 181 -14.06 26.61 -4.66
N ASN A 182 -15.05 26.44 -3.78
CA ASN A 182 -16.38 25.86 -4.07
C ASN A 182 -16.49 24.36 -4.39
N LEU A 183 -15.43 23.56 -4.31
CA LEU A 183 -15.61 22.11 -4.29
C LEU A 183 -15.91 21.67 -2.85
N SER A 184 -17.01 20.96 -2.66
CA SER A 184 -17.17 20.18 -1.45
C SER A 184 -15.96 19.25 -1.33
N TYR A 185 -15.31 19.18 -0.18
CA TYR A 185 -14.20 18.24 0.06
C TYR A 185 -14.60 16.79 -0.25
N THR A 186 -15.88 16.47 -0.23
CA THR A 186 -16.43 15.18 -0.67
C THR A 186 -16.18 14.89 -2.15
N ASP A 187 -15.98 15.91 -2.97
CA ASP A 187 -15.71 15.80 -4.41
C ASP A 187 -14.21 15.75 -4.76
N GLY A 188 -13.34 15.98 -3.78
CA GLY A 188 -11.89 15.96 -3.98
C GLY A 188 -11.35 14.57 -4.32
N TYR A 189 -10.22 14.55 -5.02
CA TYR A 189 -9.58 13.29 -5.45
C TYR A 189 -9.09 12.39 -4.30
N LEU A 190 -8.94 12.92 -3.10
CA LEU A 190 -8.56 12.14 -1.91
C LEU A 190 -9.74 11.34 -1.33
N ASN A 191 -10.96 11.71 -1.65
CA ASN A 191 -12.12 10.86 -1.40
C ASN A 191 -12.05 9.64 -2.33
N ASN A 192 -11.63 8.50 -1.77
CA ASN A 192 -11.48 7.25 -2.51
C ASN A 192 -12.67 6.30 -2.38
N GLY A 193 -13.77 6.75 -1.75
CA GLY A 193 -14.96 5.93 -1.48
C GLY A 193 -14.80 4.97 -0.29
N LEU A 194 -13.75 5.13 0.51
CA LEU A 194 -13.49 4.32 1.70
C LEU A 194 -13.35 5.19 2.94
N GLN A 195 -13.60 4.58 4.10
CA GLN A 195 -13.34 5.19 5.40
C GLN A 195 -11.88 5.02 5.79
N TRP A 196 -11.25 6.11 6.25
CA TRP A 196 -9.84 6.10 6.69
C TRP A 196 -9.56 7.14 7.77
N ILE A 197 -8.61 6.82 8.65
CA ILE A 197 -8.23 7.65 9.79
C ILE A 197 -7.31 8.79 9.35
N THR A 198 -7.42 9.95 10.00
CA THR A 198 -6.50 11.08 9.84
C THR A 198 -5.54 11.16 11.01
N LEU A 199 -4.59 12.10 10.94
CA LEU A 199 -3.65 12.40 12.01
C LEU A 199 -4.23 13.34 13.08
N THR A 200 -5.39 13.93 12.84
CA THR A 200 -5.94 15.02 13.66
C THR A 200 -6.86 14.47 14.75
N PRO A 201 -6.53 14.59 16.04
CA PRO A 201 -7.48 14.35 17.11
C PRO A 201 -8.60 15.41 17.14
N SER A 202 -9.83 15.03 17.47
CA SER A 202 -10.90 15.98 17.76
C SER A 202 -11.02 16.29 19.25
N ASP A 203 -10.62 15.37 20.09
CA ASP A 203 -10.55 15.47 21.54
C ASP A 203 -9.65 14.34 22.09
N PRO A 204 -9.39 14.24 23.40
CA PRO A 204 -8.50 13.21 23.95
C PRO A 204 -8.92 11.75 23.75
N SER A 205 -10.14 11.50 23.24
CA SER A 205 -10.68 10.14 23.05
C SER A 205 -11.02 9.81 21.59
N PHE A 206 -11.19 10.81 20.74
CA PHE A 206 -11.67 10.66 19.36
C PHE A 206 -10.71 11.26 18.33
N GLU A 207 -10.49 10.51 17.27
CA GLU A 207 -9.77 10.94 16.08
C GLU A 207 -10.74 11.39 14.98
N ARG A 208 -10.31 12.34 14.15
CA ARG A 208 -11.01 12.64 12.90
C ARG A 208 -10.77 11.54 11.89
N TYR A 209 -11.81 11.15 11.17
CA TYR A 209 -11.71 10.24 10.04
C TYR A 209 -12.51 10.74 8.84
N VAL A 210 -12.11 10.35 7.66
CA VAL A 210 -12.85 10.58 6.43
C VAL A 210 -13.75 9.37 6.17
N SER A 211 -15.05 9.60 6.02
CA SER A 211 -16.03 8.54 5.71
C SER A 211 -15.95 8.12 4.24
N ALA A 212 -16.60 7.03 3.88
CA ALA A 212 -16.71 6.58 2.48
C ALA A 212 -17.36 7.63 1.57
N GLY A 213 -18.24 8.48 2.10
CA GLY A 213 -18.82 9.62 1.39
C GLY A 213 -17.91 10.85 1.30
N GLY A 214 -16.72 10.83 1.94
CA GLY A 214 -15.78 11.94 1.95
C GLY A 214 -16.02 12.97 3.06
N ASN A 215 -17.08 12.82 3.88
CA ASN A 215 -17.30 13.69 5.03
C ASN A 215 -16.36 13.33 6.18
N VAL A 216 -16.01 14.32 6.99
CA VAL A 216 -15.19 14.13 8.17
C VAL A 216 -16.07 13.96 9.39
N TYR A 217 -15.79 12.95 10.20
CA TYR A 217 -16.45 12.62 11.46
C TYR A 217 -15.43 12.25 12.53
N ASN A 218 -15.93 11.91 13.73
CA ASN A 218 -15.11 11.46 14.84
C ASN A 218 -15.29 9.97 15.05
N VAL A 219 -14.20 9.29 15.39
CA VAL A 219 -14.19 7.88 15.78
C VAL A 219 -13.31 7.70 17.01
N ILE A 220 -13.71 6.82 17.88
CA ILE A 220 -12.89 6.47 19.06
C ILE A 220 -11.56 5.89 18.62
N SER A 221 -10.45 6.30 19.26
CA SER A 221 -9.06 5.92 18.90
C SER A 221 -8.83 4.41 18.83
N SER A 222 -9.61 3.62 19.54
CA SER A 222 -9.53 2.15 19.55
C SER A 222 -10.30 1.46 18.41
N HIS A 223 -11.05 2.19 17.58
CA HIS A 223 -11.75 1.61 16.44
C HIS A 223 -10.76 1.25 15.31
N ALA A 224 -10.91 0.07 14.71
CA ALA A 224 -10.05 -0.39 13.62
C ALA A 224 -10.46 0.25 12.29
N THR A 225 -10.04 1.49 12.08
CA THR A 225 -10.33 2.29 10.88
C THR A 225 -9.31 2.01 9.77
N GLY A 226 -9.68 2.25 8.53
CA GLY A 226 -8.77 2.10 7.39
C GLY A 226 -7.53 3.00 7.49
N VAL A 227 -6.39 2.50 7.07
CA VAL A 227 -5.10 3.22 7.15
C VAL A 227 -4.58 3.54 5.77
N ARG A 228 -4.35 4.82 5.52
CA ARG A 228 -3.68 5.36 4.33
C ARG A 228 -2.36 6.01 4.74
N PRO A 229 -1.24 5.28 4.76
CA PRO A 229 0.05 5.85 5.09
C PRO A 229 0.41 7.03 4.19
N SER A 230 1.06 8.03 4.79
CA SER A 230 1.58 9.21 4.12
C SER A 230 3.09 9.33 4.32
N ILE A 231 3.80 9.79 3.28
CA ILE A 231 5.27 9.98 3.27
C ILE A 231 5.60 11.31 2.59
N ASN A 232 6.79 11.83 2.84
CA ASN A 232 7.34 12.96 2.09
C ASN A 232 8.51 12.46 1.23
N LEU A 233 8.37 12.52 -0.11
CA LEU A 233 9.48 12.25 -1.03
C LEU A 233 10.53 13.36 -0.93
N LYS A 234 11.80 12.98 -0.98
CA LYS A 234 12.90 13.92 -1.08
C LYS A 234 12.84 14.71 -2.39
N SER A 235 13.30 15.95 -2.37
CA SER A 235 13.25 16.87 -3.51
C SER A 235 14.06 16.42 -4.73
N ASN A 236 15.06 15.56 -4.53
CA ASN A 236 15.91 15.03 -5.60
C ASN A 236 15.39 13.74 -6.27
N VAL A 237 14.24 13.22 -5.83
CA VAL A 237 13.63 12.04 -6.44
C VAL A 237 13.12 12.37 -7.84
N LYS A 238 13.58 11.61 -8.84
CA LYS A 238 13.33 11.86 -10.26
C LYS A 238 12.29 10.91 -10.84
N VAL A 239 11.56 11.41 -11.85
CA VAL A 239 10.59 10.63 -12.63
C VAL A 239 11.25 10.18 -13.94
N VAL A 240 11.12 8.89 -14.26
CA VAL A 240 11.68 8.29 -15.49
C VAL A 240 10.62 7.82 -16.47
N ASN A 241 9.36 7.67 -16.06
CA ASN A 241 8.26 7.23 -16.91
C ASN A 241 6.91 7.60 -16.32
N GLY A 242 5.84 7.42 -17.10
CA GLY A 242 4.47 7.68 -16.69
C GLY A 242 3.98 9.09 -16.99
N ASN A 243 2.68 9.30 -16.82
CA ASN A 243 2.03 10.60 -17.03
C ASN A 243 1.10 11.01 -15.87
N GLY A 244 1.24 10.35 -14.74
CA GLY A 244 0.48 10.65 -13.52
C GLY A 244 -0.99 10.20 -13.54
N THR A 245 -1.46 9.50 -14.57
CA THR A 245 -2.80 8.91 -14.57
C THR A 245 -2.84 7.61 -13.77
N LYS A 246 -4.03 7.19 -13.28
CA LYS A 246 -4.19 5.91 -12.56
C LYS A 246 -3.66 4.72 -13.37
N GLY A 247 -3.86 4.74 -14.68
CA GLY A 247 -3.43 3.66 -15.56
C GLY A 247 -1.99 3.76 -16.05
N ASN A 248 -1.32 4.89 -15.81
CA ASN A 248 0.07 5.13 -16.16
C ASN A 248 0.70 6.11 -15.14
N PRO A 249 0.85 5.70 -13.87
CA PRO A 249 1.39 6.53 -12.82
C PRO A 249 2.85 6.90 -13.10
N TYR A 250 3.31 8.00 -12.53
CA TYR A 250 4.72 8.36 -12.58
C TYR A 250 5.57 7.25 -11.94
N ARG A 251 6.66 6.87 -12.61
CA ARG A 251 7.64 5.87 -12.16
C ARG A 251 8.91 6.58 -11.73
N LEU A 252 9.40 6.23 -10.56
CA LEU A 252 10.56 6.87 -9.96
C LEU A 252 11.86 6.21 -10.42
N LYS A 253 12.90 7.01 -10.62
CA LYS A 253 14.25 6.48 -10.88
C LYS A 253 14.71 5.67 -9.67
N GLY A 254 15.12 4.43 -9.90
CA GLY A 254 15.47 3.48 -8.82
C GLY A 254 14.32 2.58 -8.36
N ASP A 255 13.06 2.90 -8.73
CA ASP A 255 11.87 2.05 -8.51
C ASP A 255 11.17 1.69 -9.83
N ASN A 256 11.93 1.61 -10.90
CA ASN A 256 11.42 1.28 -12.24
C ASN A 256 12.25 0.15 -12.86
N ASP A 257 12.18 -1.03 -12.25
CA ASP A 257 12.89 -2.21 -12.74
C ASP A 257 12.33 -2.65 -14.10
N THR A 258 13.20 -2.87 -15.08
CA THR A 258 12.80 -3.20 -16.45
C THR A 258 13.15 -4.62 -16.86
N ASN A 259 14.06 -5.30 -16.14
CA ASN A 259 14.50 -6.66 -16.47
C ASN A 259 14.44 -7.56 -15.24
N LEU A 260 13.25 -8.10 -14.97
CA LEU A 260 12.98 -8.96 -13.83
C LEU A 260 12.89 -10.45 -14.19
N GLN A 261 13.10 -10.81 -15.46
CA GLN A 261 13.05 -12.20 -15.90
C GLN A 261 14.10 -13.05 -15.18
N GLY A 262 13.66 -14.11 -14.51
CA GLY A 262 14.51 -14.99 -13.72
C GLY A 262 14.75 -14.52 -12.27
N ALA A 263 14.34 -13.31 -11.91
CA ALA A 263 14.38 -12.84 -10.53
C ALA A 263 13.44 -13.66 -9.64
N ARG A 264 13.83 -13.89 -8.38
CA ARG A 264 12.94 -14.54 -7.41
C ARG A 264 11.78 -13.62 -7.05
N LEU A 265 10.57 -14.20 -6.91
CA LEU A 265 9.41 -13.43 -6.48
C LEU A 265 9.62 -12.82 -5.09
N SER A 266 10.39 -13.49 -4.21
CA SER A 266 10.74 -12.99 -2.88
C SER A 266 11.65 -11.75 -2.88
N SER A 267 12.17 -11.32 -4.03
CA SER A 267 12.89 -10.03 -4.13
C SER A 267 11.98 -8.84 -4.43
N ARG A 268 10.67 -9.05 -4.46
CA ARG A 268 9.71 -8.03 -4.84
C ARG A 268 9.02 -7.41 -3.63
N TYR A 269 8.18 -6.39 -3.86
CA TYR A 269 7.64 -5.53 -2.80
C TYR A 269 6.15 -5.79 -2.57
N SER A 270 5.73 -5.64 -1.31
CA SER A 270 4.31 -5.73 -0.95
C SER A 270 3.46 -4.78 -1.80
N GLY A 271 2.34 -5.29 -2.30
CA GLY A 271 1.42 -4.55 -3.14
C GLY A 271 1.59 -4.75 -4.65
N GLU A 272 2.74 -5.26 -5.12
CA GLU A 272 2.92 -5.63 -6.53
C GLU A 272 1.97 -6.75 -6.93
N TYR A 273 1.54 -6.74 -8.19
CA TYR A 273 0.55 -7.66 -8.72
C TYR A 273 1.18 -8.90 -9.36
N VAL A 274 0.53 -10.04 -9.13
CA VAL A 274 0.94 -11.37 -9.62
C VAL A 274 -0.26 -12.06 -10.25
N LEU A 275 -0.08 -12.77 -11.36
CA LEU A 275 -1.09 -13.67 -11.92
C LEU A 275 -0.99 -15.03 -11.23
N PHE A 276 -2.10 -15.50 -10.64
CA PHE A 276 -2.11 -16.76 -9.90
C PHE A 276 -3.42 -17.57 -10.04
N GLY A 277 -4.58 -16.96 -9.91
CA GLY A 277 -5.87 -17.65 -9.91
C GLY A 277 -6.36 -18.07 -11.31
N ASN A 278 -7.60 -18.50 -11.40
CA ASN A 278 -8.32 -18.71 -12.65
C ASN A 278 -8.67 -17.37 -13.34
N ASP A 279 -9.19 -17.41 -14.56
CA ASP A 279 -9.39 -16.20 -15.38
C ASP A 279 -10.20 -15.11 -14.68
N GLU A 280 -11.25 -15.44 -13.93
CA GLU A 280 -12.08 -14.45 -13.21
C GLU A 280 -11.39 -13.90 -11.97
N ASN A 281 -10.51 -14.69 -11.34
CA ASN A 281 -9.85 -14.37 -10.08
C ASN A 281 -8.31 -14.40 -10.19
N ASN A 282 -7.77 -14.06 -11.35
CA ASN A 282 -6.36 -14.28 -11.68
C ASN A 282 -5.41 -13.26 -11.07
N LEU A 283 -5.91 -12.19 -10.47
CA LEU A 283 -5.07 -11.10 -9.97
C LEU A 283 -4.85 -11.22 -8.46
N TYR A 284 -3.59 -11.34 -8.07
CA TYR A 284 -3.13 -11.41 -6.68
C TYR A 284 -2.16 -10.26 -6.38
N ARG A 285 -1.93 -10.01 -5.11
CA ARG A 285 -0.95 -9.01 -4.64
C ARG A 285 0.03 -9.66 -3.67
N ILE A 286 1.29 -9.25 -3.75
CA ILE A 286 2.30 -9.63 -2.77
C ILE A 286 1.94 -8.97 -1.43
N VAL A 287 1.97 -9.76 -0.36
CA VAL A 287 1.74 -9.31 1.01
C VAL A 287 3.07 -9.13 1.73
N SER A 288 3.82 -10.21 1.84
CA SER A 288 5.09 -10.29 2.58
C SER A 288 5.94 -11.44 2.07
N HIS A 289 7.17 -11.52 2.60
CA HIS A 289 8.06 -12.65 2.38
C HIS A 289 8.24 -13.36 3.71
N GLU A 290 7.56 -14.48 3.87
CA GLU A 290 7.59 -15.25 5.11
C GLU A 290 8.99 -15.82 5.35
N ASN A 291 9.40 -15.85 6.61
CA ASN A 291 10.71 -16.32 7.00
C ASN A 291 10.86 -17.83 6.72
N GLY A 292 11.86 -18.19 5.91
CA GLY A 292 12.17 -19.58 5.55
C GLY A 292 11.23 -20.20 4.49
N THR A 293 10.16 -19.50 4.09
CA THR A 293 9.26 -19.91 3.01
C THR A 293 9.47 -19.05 1.77
N GLY A 294 8.49 -18.77 0.99
CA GLY A 294 8.63 -17.89 -0.17
C GLY A 294 7.92 -16.57 0.03
N THR A 295 6.87 -16.39 -0.77
CA THR A 295 6.12 -15.15 -0.83
C THR A 295 4.66 -15.40 -0.50
N LYS A 296 4.14 -14.69 0.50
CA LYS A 296 2.70 -14.64 0.74
C LYS A 296 2.04 -13.72 -0.28
N ILE A 297 1.02 -14.23 -0.94
CA ILE A 297 0.15 -13.47 -1.85
C ILE A 297 -1.29 -13.55 -1.38
N VAL A 298 -2.10 -12.56 -1.73
CA VAL A 298 -3.54 -12.52 -1.45
C VAL A 298 -4.30 -12.15 -2.72
N SER A 299 -5.49 -12.72 -2.91
CA SER A 299 -6.38 -12.29 -3.98
C SER A 299 -6.59 -10.78 -3.95
N ALA A 300 -6.43 -10.11 -5.08
CA ALA A 300 -6.57 -8.65 -5.16
C ALA A 300 -7.99 -8.17 -4.80
N LYS A 301 -8.98 -9.05 -4.99
CA LYS A 301 -10.40 -8.81 -4.66
C LYS A 301 -10.98 -10.06 -3.99
N PRO A 302 -12.09 -9.95 -3.26
CA PRO A 302 -12.85 -11.12 -2.86
C PRO A 302 -13.23 -11.97 -4.07
N LEU A 303 -13.19 -13.31 -3.91
CA LEU A 303 -13.44 -14.23 -5.00
C LEU A 303 -14.84 -14.06 -5.60
N LYS A 304 -14.92 -14.32 -6.90
CA LYS A 304 -16.19 -14.36 -7.64
C LYS A 304 -16.38 -15.70 -8.33
N SER A 305 -17.64 -16.04 -8.56
CA SER A 305 -18.08 -17.11 -9.45
C SER A 305 -19.21 -16.56 -10.31
N SER A 306 -19.01 -16.56 -11.62
CA SER A 306 -19.97 -16.03 -12.60
C SER A 306 -20.41 -14.58 -12.27
N GLY A 307 -19.45 -13.74 -11.92
CA GLY A 307 -19.66 -12.32 -11.60
C GLY A 307 -20.15 -12.03 -10.17
N THR A 308 -20.59 -13.04 -9.43
CA THR A 308 -21.12 -12.89 -8.05
C THR A 308 -20.04 -13.21 -7.02
N PHE A 309 -19.97 -12.42 -5.95
CA PHE A 309 -19.02 -12.69 -4.87
C PHE A 309 -19.35 -13.98 -4.13
N ILE A 310 -18.31 -14.80 -3.92
CA ILE A 310 -18.39 -16.00 -3.10
C ILE A 310 -18.40 -15.60 -1.65
N THR A 311 -19.34 -16.15 -0.91
CA THR A 311 -19.47 -15.93 0.54
C THR A 311 -19.45 -17.27 1.27
N SER A 312 -18.93 -17.25 2.51
CA SER A 312 -18.91 -18.41 3.40
C SER A 312 -19.15 -17.95 4.83
N VAL A 313 -19.74 -18.79 5.66
CA VAL A 313 -19.60 -18.67 7.10
C VAL A 313 -18.16 -18.97 7.48
N PHE A 314 -17.62 -18.34 8.52
CA PHE A 314 -16.27 -18.65 8.98
C PHE A 314 -16.22 -20.09 9.53
N GLY A 315 -17.12 -20.43 10.43
CA GLY A 315 -17.25 -21.75 11.06
C GLY A 315 -18.19 -21.71 12.25
N ASP A 316 -18.25 -22.82 12.99
CA ASP A 316 -19.05 -22.93 14.22
C ASP A 316 -18.42 -22.16 15.39
N ASN A 317 -17.15 -21.82 15.29
CA ASN A 317 -16.38 -21.07 16.27
C ASN A 317 -15.29 -20.23 15.59
N VAL A 318 -14.48 -19.55 16.37
CA VAL A 318 -13.42 -18.62 15.90
C VAL A 318 -12.09 -19.32 15.54
N THR A 319 -12.02 -20.64 15.58
CA THR A 319 -10.81 -21.40 15.28
C THR A 319 -10.73 -21.72 13.80
N PHE A 320 -9.67 -21.29 13.14
CA PHE A 320 -9.39 -21.63 11.75
C PHE A 320 -8.68 -22.99 11.66
N SER A 321 -9.12 -23.82 10.76
CA SER A 321 -8.48 -25.09 10.36
C SER A 321 -8.87 -25.44 8.93
N SER A 322 -8.22 -26.42 8.33
CA SER A 322 -8.63 -26.92 6.99
C SER A 322 -10.04 -27.53 6.96
N SER A 323 -10.62 -27.85 8.11
CA SER A 323 -11.91 -28.54 8.26
C SER A 323 -13.06 -27.64 8.71
N ASN A 324 -12.81 -26.38 9.18
CA ASN A 324 -13.93 -25.46 9.43
C ASN A 324 -14.51 -24.96 8.08
N ASN A 325 -15.68 -24.31 8.10
CA ASN A 325 -16.40 -23.98 6.85
C ASN A 325 -15.55 -23.23 5.82
N VAL A 326 -14.97 -22.07 6.20
CA VAL A 326 -14.14 -21.29 5.28
C VAL A 326 -12.84 -22.02 4.93
N GLY A 327 -12.23 -22.73 5.88
CA GLY A 327 -11.02 -23.50 5.65
C GLY A 327 -11.25 -24.70 4.74
N SER A 328 -12.36 -25.40 4.88
CA SER A 328 -12.77 -26.50 3.99
C SER A 328 -12.97 -26.03 2.55
N PHE A 329 -13.65 -24.90 2.37
CA PHE A 329 -13.75 -24.27 1.05
C PHE A 329 -12.36 -23.91 0.48
N LEU A 330 -11.52 -23.23 1.28
CA LEU A 330 -10.19 -22.77 0.84
C LEU A 330 -9.23 -23.91 0.49
N ASN A 331 -9.30 -25.02 1.22
CA ASN A 331 -8.39 -26.16 1.04
C ASN A 331 -9.00 -27.30 0.20
N GLY A 332 -10.23 -27.15 -0.25
CA GLY A 332 -10.96 -28.06 -1.16
C GLY A 332 -11.30 -27.38 -2.49
N ASP A 333 -12.51 -26.83 -2.56
CA ASP A 333 -13.07 -26.28 -3.81
C ASP A 333 -12.23 -25.13 -4.40
N TYR A 334 -11.65 -24.27 -3.56
CA TYR A 334 -10.79 -23.20 -4.04
C TYR A 334 -9.56 -23.73 -4.76
N LEU A 335 -8.85 -24.68 -4.18
CA LEU A 335 -7.64 -25.27 -4.79
C LEU A 335 -7.95 -25.96 -6.12
N THR A 336 -9.15 -26.54 -6.24
CA THR A 336 -9.56 -27.29 -7.41
C THR A 336 -10.12 -26.41 -8.53
N ASN A 337 -10.92 -25.39 -8.16
CA ASN A 337 -11.74 -24.64 -9.13
C ASN A 337 -11.26 -23.21 -9.38
N TYR A 338 -10.44 -22.64 -8.47
CA TYR A 338 -10.02 -21.22 -8.52
C TYR A 338 -8.52 -21.03 -8.66
N VAL A 339 -7.72 -22.07 -8.43
CA VAL A 339 -6.29 -22.07 -8.70
C VAL A 339 -6.03 -22.74 -10.03
N ASP A 340 -5.42 -22.00 -10.97
CA ASP A 340 -5.00 -22.61 -12.23
C ASP A 340 -3.96 -23.71 -11.95
N SER A 341 -4.10 -24.85 -12.64
CA SER A 341 -3.23 -26.03 -12.47
C SER A 341 -1.74 -25.72 -12.64
N ARG A 342 -1.40 -24.68 -13.40
CA ARG A 342 -0.02 -24.19 -13.55
C ARG A 342 0.60 -23.70 -12.24
N TYR A 343 -0.21 -23.29 -11.28
CA TYR A 343 0.24 -22.66 -10.04
C TYR A 343 0.11 -23.56 -8.81
N SER A 344 -0.67 -24.65 -8.88
CA SER A 344 -0.96 -25.48 -7.71
C SER A 344 0.29 -26.07 -7.05
N ASN A 345 1.32 -26.42 -7.83
CA ASN A 345 2.60 -26.93 -7.33
C ASN A 345 3.55 -25.84 -6.78
N MET A 346 3.21 -24.56 -6.97
CA MET A 346 3.95 -23.42 -6.43
C MET A 346 3.58 -23.10 -4.99
N ILE A 347 2.43 -23.62 -4.52
CA ILE A 347 1.95 -23.42 -3.15
C ILE A 347 2.85 -24.24 -2.20
N GLU A 348 3.21 -23.67 -1.06
CA GLU A 348 3.91 -24.39 0.00
C GLU A 348 3.09 -25.60 0.46
N ASP A 349 3.75 -26.70 0.71
CA ASP A 349 3.08 -27.96 1.11
C ASP A 349 2.51 -27.88 2.53
N SER A 350 3.11 -27.05 3.37
CA SER A 350 2.64 -26.74 4.72
C SER A 350 2.86 -25.26 5.03
N THR A 351 1.88 -24.63 5.66
CA THR A 351 1.93 -23.23 6.10
C THR A 351 1.51 -23.14 7.55
N THR A 352 2.24 -22.37 8.35
CA THR A 352 1.82 -22.02 9.69
C THR A 352 0.96 -20.77 9.64
N TRP A 353 -0.30 -20.89 10.04
CA TRP A 353 -1.25 -19.79 10.16
C TRP A 353 -1.34 -19.39 11.62
N TYR A 354 -0.91 -18.17 11.93
CA TYR A 354 -0.98 -17.63 13.29
C TYR A 354 -2.39 -17.12 13.56
N LEU A 355 -3.01 -17.74 14.56
CA LEU A 355 -4.31 -17.40 15.07
C LEU A 355 -4.15 -16.56 16.33
N GLY A 356 -5.21 -16.10 16.87
CA GLY A 356 -5.21 -15.38 18.13
C GLY A 356 -6.31 -14.35 18.16
N THR A 357 -6.45 -13.72 19.32
CA THR A 357 -7.52 -12.77 19.56
C THR A 357 -6.94 -11.39 19.79
N VAL A 358 -7.44 -10.41 19.05
CA VAL A 358 -7.09 -9.00 19.22
C VAL A 358 -8.36 -8.23 19.53
N GLY A 359 -8.58 -7.90 20.80
CA GLY A 359 -9.71 -7.08 21.23
C GLY A 359 -9.48 -5.59 20.97
N ILE A 360 -10.52 -4.79 21.22
CA ILE A 360 -10.43 -3.34 21.15
C ILE A 360 -9.39 -2.83 22.16
N GLY A 361 -8.50 -1.95 21.70
CA GLY A 361 -7.51 -1.29 22.54
C GLY A 361 -6.34 -2.19 22.98
N VAL A 362 -6.19 -3.37 22.42
CA VAL A 362 -5.04 -4.24 22.65
C VAL A 362 -3.95 -3.93 21.64
N LEU A 363 -2.69 -3.91 22.10
CA LEU A 363 -1.54 -3.77 21.19
C LEU A 363 -1.55 -4.87 20.12
N TYR A 364 -1.49 -4.49 18.86
CA TYR A 364 -1.57 -5.39 17.70
C TYR A 364 -0.30 -6.24 17.51
N LYS A 365 0.01 -7.14 18.43
CA LYS A 365 1.07 -8.13 18.21
C LYS A 365 0.77 -9.03 17.01
N LEU A 366 -0.52 -9.32 16.77
CA LEU A 366 -0.99 -10.07 15.60
C LEU A 366 -1.11 -9.22 14.32
N ALA A 367 -0.89 -7.91 14.40
CA ALA A 367 -0.85 -7.05 13.24
C ALA A 367 0.40 -7.26 12.37
N LYS A 368 1.40 -7.93 12.89
CA LYS A 368 2.61 -8.31 12.13
C LYS A 368 2.26 -9.31 11.04
N TYR A 369 2.90 -9.20 9.89
CA TYR A 369 2.61 -10.00 8.70
C TYR A 369 3.70 -11.04 8.41
N THR A 370 4.70 -11.17 9.26
CA THR A 370 5.63 -12.30 9.33
C THR A 370 5.37 -13.12 10.58
N ASP A 371 6.01 -14.27 10.73
CA ASP A 371 5.94 -15.09 11.93
C ASP A 371 6.82 -14.55 13.09
N ALA A 372 7.70 -13.58 12.81
CA ALA A 372 8.53 -12.95 13.83
C ALA A 372 7.66 -12.27 14.91
N GLY A 373 7.86 -12.64 16.16
CA GLY A 373 7.11 -12.12 17.29
C GLY A 373 5.69 -12.70 17.46
N MET A 374 5.32 -13.72 16.69
CA MET A 374 4.04 -14.43 16.81
C MET A 374 4.13 -15.68 17.72
N SER A 375 5.29 -15.97 18.26
CA SER A 375 5.48 -17.09 19.20
C SER A 375 4.55 -16.96 20.42
N GLY A 376 3.92 -18.07 20.81
CA GLY A 376 2.98 -18.12 21.93
C GLY A 376 1.50 -17.90 21.56
N TYR A 377 1.19 -17.60 20.31
CA TYR A 377 -0.19 -17.57 19.79
C TYR A 377 -0.62 -18.94 19.28
N ALA A 378 -1.94 -19.19 19.27
CA ALA A 378 -2.51 -20.37 18.65
C ALA A 378 -2.14 -20.40 17.15
N ILE A 379 -1.89 -21.58 16.63
CA ILE A 379 -1.54 -21.80 15.22
C ILE A 379 -2.42 -22.87 14.59
N SER A 380 -2.56 -22.81 13.26
CA SER A 380 -3.05 -23.90 12.42
C SER A 380 -1.96 -24.26 11.40
N THR A 381 -1.70 -25.54 11.23
CA THR A 381 -0.67 -26.08 10.30
C THR A 381 -1.23 -27.07 9.30
N ASP A 382 -2.54 -27.33 9.35
CA ASP A 382 -3.24 -28.30 8.50
C ASP A 382 -3.80 -27.70 7.20
N ALA A 383 -3.72 -26.37 7.04
CA ALA A 383 -4.27 -25.66 5.90
C ALA A 383 -3.16 -25.10 5.00
N LYS A 384 -3.24 -25.35 3.69
CA LYS A 384 -2.36 -24.76 2.67
C LYS A 384 -2.74 -23.31 2.33
N VAL A 385 -4.03 -23.01 2.41
CA VAL A 385 -4.63 -21.72 2.07
C VAL A 385 -5.39 -21.18 3.27
N GLY A 386 -5.17 -19.91 3.59
CA GLY A 386 -5.85 -19.23 4.69
C GLY A 386 -6.33 -17.83 4.29
N LEU A 387 -6.41 -16.95 5.25
CA LEU A 387 -6.83 -15.57 5.12
C LEU A 387 -5.75 -14.63 5.71
N LEU A 388 -5.85 -13.33 5.42
CA LEU A 388 -4.99 -12.34 6.08
C LEU A 388 -5.46 -12.08 7.52
N ARG A 389 -4.50 -11.74 8.37
CA ARG A 389 -4.75 -11.23 9.73
C ARG A 389 -5.08 -9.74 9.67
N ILE A 390 -5.73 -9.23 10.72
CA ILE A 390 -5.83 -7.79 10.91
C ILE A 390 -4.42 -7.18 11.02
N GLY A 391 -4.21 -6.03 10.40
CA GLY A 391 -2.91 -5.35 10.39
C GLY A 391 -1.89 -5.86 9.38
N GLU A 392 -2.09 -7.02 8.75
CA GLU A 392 -1.24 -7.41 7.62
C GLU A 392 -1.34 -6.39 6.49
N LEU A 393 -0.22 -6.16 5.78
CA LEU A 393 -0.24 -5.37 4.56
C LEU A 393 -1.18 -6.03 3.55
N MET A 394 -1.86 -5.22 2.76
CA MET A 394 -2.86 -5.65 1.79
C MET A 394 -4.13 -6.28 2.39
N SER A 395 -4.31 -6.25 3.72
CA SER A 395 -5.57 -6.67 4.36
C SER A 395 -6.68 -5.62 4.19
N GLY A 396 -6.33 -4.36 3.93
CA GLY A 396 -7.28 -3.28 3.72
C GLY A 396 -8.12 -3.39 2.44
N GLN A 397 -9.14 -2.55 2.35
CA GLN A 397 -10.02 -2.46 1.20
C GLN A 397 -9.36 -1.62 0.10
N PHE A 398 -9.38 -2.09 -1.15
CA PHE A 398 -8.74 -1.40 -2.28
C PHE A 398 -9.71 -0.71 -3.24
N GLU A 399 -10.97 -1.05 -3.19
CA GLU A 399 -12.02 -0.46 -4.03
C GLU A 399 -13.37 -0.67 -3.33
N SER A 400 -14.36 0.15 -3.70
CA SER A 400 -15.75 -0.20 -3.40
C SER A 400 -16.18 -1.30 -4.36
N TYR A 401 -16.39 -2.52 -3.87
CA TYR A 401 -16.80 -3.66 -4.70
C TYR A 401 -18.30 -3.77 -4.90
N GLY A 402 -19.06 -2.72 -4.56
CA GLY A 402 -20.52 -2.71 -4.53
C GLY A 402 -21.07 -2.80 -3.12
N ASN A 403 -22.39 -2.67 -2.97
CA ASN A 403 -23.07 -2.30 -1.73
C ASN A 403 -23.03 -3.33 -0.58
N SER A 404 -22.25 -4.40 -0.63
CA SER A 404 -22.30 -5.41 0.45
C SER A 404 -21.12 -6.37 0.49
N THR A 405 -19.99 -6.07 -0.15
CA THR A 405 -18.87 -7.02 -0.14
C THR A 405 -17.95 -6.75 1.03
N ILE A 406 -18.24 -7.44 2.12
CA ILE A 406 -17.32 -7.57 3.27
C ILE A 406 -16.52 -8.87 3.10
N TYR A 407 -15.39 -9.03 3.78
CA TYR A 407 -14.63 -10.28 3.73
C TYR A 407 -13.95 -10.61 5.05
N TRP A 408 -13.88 -11.91 5.35
CA TRP A 408 -13.27 -12.42 6.57
C TRP A 408 -11.76 -12.12 6.65
N LEU A 409 -11.32 -11.85 7.89
CA LEU A 409 -9.92 -11.95 8.30
C LEU A 409 -9.72 -13.21 9.16
N LEU A 410 -8.45 -13.60 9.31
CA LEU A 410 -8.08 -14.78 10.10
C LEU A 410 -8.13 -14.51 11.62
N THR A 411 -8.11 -13.25 12.04
CA THR A 411 -7.98 -12.84 13.43
C THR A 411 -9.34 -12.84 14.13
N ALA A 412 -9.44 -13.47 15.29
CA ALA A 412 -10.60 -13.35 16.15
C ALA A 412 -10.59 -12.00 16.91
N TYR A 413 -11.77 -11.39 17.01
CA TYR A 413 -12.00 -10.24 17.89
C TYR A 413 -12.15 -10.68 19.36
N SER A 414 -12.84 -11.79 19.58
CA SER A 414 -13.12 -12.38 20.88
C SER A 414 -13.30 -13.89 20.78
N ALA A 415 -13.60 -14.56 21.86
CA ALA A 415 -13.91 -15.99 21.85
C ALA A 415 -15.15 -16.37 20.99
N SER A 416 -15.95 -15.39 20.58
CA SER A 416 -17.22 -15.61 19.87
C SER A 416 -17.39 -14.77 18.59
N HIS A 417 -16.41 -13.92 18.23
CA HIS A 417 -16.50 -13.04 17.06
C HIS A 417 -15.20 -13.03 16.25
N MET A 418 -15.34 -12.97 14.93
CA MET A 418 -14.25 -12.85 13.97
C MET A 418 -14.22 -11.47 13.35
N TYR A 419 -13.00 -10.95 13.09
CA TYR A 419 -12.88 -9.74 12.28
C TYR A 419 -13.23 -9.99 10.81
N TYR A 420 -13.83 -8.98 10.22
CA TYR A 420 -13.99 -8.81 8.77
C TYR A 420 -13.63 -7.39 8.37
N VAL A 421 -13.28 -7.18 7.10
CA VAL A 421 -13.13 -5.83 6.52
C VAL A 421 -14.44 -5.43 5.87
N SER A 422 -14.94 -4.26 6.24
CA SER A 422 -16.15 -3.66 5.71
C SER A 422 -15.96 -3.19 4.26
N TYR A 423 -17.05 -3.14 3.49
CA TYR A 423 -17.05 -2.50 2.17
C TYR A 423 -16.68 -1.00 2.23
N GLU A 424 -16.80 -0.37 3.37
CA GLU A 424 -16.35 1.01 3.62
C GLU A 424 -14.88 1.09 4.01
N GLY A 425 -14.18 -0.01 4.22
CA GLY A 425 -12.72 -0.04 4.41
C GLY A 425 -12.22 -0.06 5.85
N TYR A 426 -13.10 -0.17 6.85
CA TYR A 426 -12.71 -0.38 8.25
C TYR A 426 -12.85 -1.85 8.65
N ALA A 427 -12.18 -2.28 9.70
CA ALA A 427 -12.38 -3.62 10.26
C ALA A 427 -13.46 -3.58 11.35
N ASN A 428 -14.35 -4.55 11.30
CA ASN A 428 -15.40 -4.77 12.30
C ASN A 428 -15.48 -6.27 12.59
N PHE A 429 -16.35 -6.68 13.49
CA PHE A 429 -16.46 -8.06 13.90
C PHE A 429 -17.91 -8.58 13.79
N ASN A 430 -18.02 -9.89 13.57
CA ASN A 430 -19.31 -10.57 13.49
C ASN A 430 -19.21 -12.00 14.06
N SER A 431 -20.36 -12.64 14.30
CA SER A 431 -20.41 -14.06 14.61
C SER A 431 -19.72 -14.88 13.53
N PRO A 432 -18.95 -15.92 13.85
CA PRO A 432 -18.35 -16.81 12.87
C PRO A 432 -19.39 -17.56 12.02
N SER A 433 -20.63 -17.64 12.48
CA SER A 433 -21.76 -18.18 11.72
C SER A 433 -22.40 -17.19 10.73
N ALA A 434 -22.01 -15.92 10.75
CA ALA A 434 -22.42 -14.96 9.72
C ALA A 434 -21.70 -15.24 8.39
N THR A 435 -22.27 -14.73 7.30
CA THR A 435 -21.72 -14.93 5.96
C THR A 435 -20.91 -13.72 5.50
N SER A 436 -19.67 -13.91 5.05
CA SER A 436 -18.82 -12.87 4.49
C SER A 436 -18.06 -13.37 3.27
N GLY A 437 -17.57 -12.46 2.44
CA GLY A 437 -16.74 -12.76 1.29
C GLY A 437 -15.42 -13.42 1.67
N VAL A 438 -14.77 -14.03 0.70
CA VAL A 438 -13.52 -14.77 0.89
C VAL A 438 -12.42 -14.16 0.04
N ARG A 439 -11.30 -13.78 0.67
CA ARG A 439 -10.05 -13.34 0.02
C ARG A 439 -8.93 -14.29 0.41
N PRO A 440 -8.65 -15.34 -0.39
CA PRO A 440 -7.65 -16.34 -0.06
C PRO A 440 -6.24 -15.73 -0.02
N ALA A 441 -5.47 -16.13 0.99
CA ALA A 441 -4.05 -15.89 1.12
C ALA A 441 -3.29 -17.21 0.94
N VAL A 442 -2.17 -17.17 0.21
CA VAL A 442 -1.39 -18.35 -0.18
C VAL A 442 0.10 -18.05 0.02
N ASN A 443 0.84 -18.97 0.59
CA ASN A 443 2.30 -18.92 0.62
C ASN A 443 2.88 -19.70 -0.56
N LEU A 444 3.66 -19.03 -1.39
CA LEU A 444 4.36 -19.62 -2.53
C LEU A 444 5.77 -20.06 -2.15
N LYS A 445 6.26 -21.12 -2.76
CA LYS A 445 7.61 -21.67 -2.55
C LYS A 445 8.70 -20.63 -2.86
N SER A 446 9.81 -20.70 -2.14
CA SER A 446 10.93 -19.76 -2.25
C SER A 446 11.65 -19.79 -3.61
N ASN A 447 11.46 -20.85 -4.39
CA ASN A 447 12.04 -21.01 -5.72
C ASN A 447 11.13 -20.50 -6.87
N VAL A 448 10.04 -19.82 -6.56
CA VAL A 448 9.21 -19.16 -7.58
C VAL A 448 9.96 -17.98 -8.16
N ILE A 449 10.01 -17.92 -9.49
CA ILE A 449 10.67 -16.86 -10.26
C ILE A 449 9.70 -16.15 -11.20
N ILE A 450 10.03 -14.92 -11.53
CA ILE A 450 9.31 -14.08 -12.48
C ILE A 450 9.73 -14.48 -13.90
N THR A 451 8.77 -14.60 -14.79
CA THR A 451 9.02 -14.80 -16.23
C THR A 451 8.75 -13.55 -17.06
N GLU A 452 7.78 -12.75 -16.67
CA GLU A 452 7.35 -11.53 -17.33
C GLU A 452 6.68 -10.58 -16.34
N GLY A 453 6.47 -9.33 -16.75
CA GLY A 453 5.74 -8.31 -16.01
C GLY A 453 6.65 -7.35 -15.25
N ASP A 454 6.04 -6.29 -14.73
CA ASP A 454 6.70 -5.25 -13.93
C ASP A 454 6.01 -5.02 -12.57
N GLY A 455 5.08 -5.90 -12.18
CA GLY A 455 4.34 -5.86 -10.93
C GLY A 455 3.22 -4.80 -10.87
N THR A 456 2.98 -4.06 -11.94
CA THR A 456 1.83 -3.15 -12.01
C THR A 456 0.54 -3.91 -12.34
N ILE A 457 -0.62 -3.28 -12.08
CA ILE A 457 -1.92 -3.87 -12.43
C ILE A 457 -2.07 -4.17 -13.93
N LYS A 458 -1.41 -3.38 -14.80
CA LYS A 458 -1.44 -3.59 -16.26
C LYS A 458 -0.46 -4.66 -16.74
N LYS A 459 0.61 -4.87 -15.99
CA LYS A 459 1.65 -5.85 -16.30
C LYS A 459 2.02 -6.64 -15.03
N PRO A 460 1.07 -7.41 -14.48
CA PRO A 460 1.32 -8.23 -13.31
C PRO A 460 2.41 -9.26 -13.61
N PHE A 461 3.12 -9.69 -12.60
CA PHE A 461 4.13 -10.73 -12.75
C PHE A 461 3.50 -12.05 -13.21
N LYS A 462 4.03 -12.62 -14.28
CA LYS A 462 3.87 -14.03 -14.59
C LYS A 462 4.98 -14.81 -13.90
N ILE A 463 4.64 -15.93 -13.32
CA ILE A 463 5.54 -16.70 -12.45
C ILE A 463 5.62 -18.16 -12.86
N LYS A 464 6.74 -18.82 -12.49
CA LYS A 464 6.93 -20.27 -12.59
C LYS A 464 7.86 -20.76 -11.48
N LEU A 465 7.90 -22.08 -11.27
CA LEU A 465 8.99 -22.68 -10.49
C LEU A 465 10.30 -22.62 -11.28
N ARG A 466 11.39 -22.45 -10.54
CA ARG A 466 12.74 -22.51 -11.09
C ARG A 466 13.16 -23.95 -11.34
#